data_01cb5bcf29f9bc4f2ceb449eda09a99a
#
_entry.id   01cb5bcf29f9bc4f2ceb449eda09a99a
#
_cell.length_a   1.000
_cell.length_b   1.000
_cell.length_c   1.000
_cell.angle_alpha   90.00
_cell.angle_beta   90.00
_cell.angle_gamma   90.00
#
_symmetry.space_group_name_H-M   'P 1'
#
loop_
_entity.id
_entity.type
_entity.pdbx_description
1 polymer ?
#
loop_
_entity_poly.entity_id
_entity_poly.type
_entity_poly.pdbx_seq_one_letter_code
_entity_poly.pdbx_strand_id
1 'polypeptide(L)'
;GLVTYKGDVWAFTTPGAVGNPQPANGATDVPMAAILSWTAADNAASHQVYFGLDKDTVRTADTSSPEYKGPKALGAESYDPGLLELGATYYWRVDEVYSGNPLRGPVWTFTVGDYLMIDDFESYTDNDADGEAIWQTWIDGFGIADNGAQVGYLLPPYAEQTIVHGGDQSMPLLYTNEAGVTN
;
A
#
# COMPACT_ATOMS: atom_id res chain seq x y z
N GLY A 1 42.00 -21.47 -9.59
CA GLY A 1 40.81 -21.44 -8.73
C GLY A 1 39.59 -21.57 -9.60
N LEU A 2 38.61 -22.38 -9.17
CA LEU A 2 37.30 -22.49 -9.81
C LEU A 2 36.52 -21.19 -9.56
N VAL A 3 36.05 -20.56 -10.63
CA VAL A 3 35.15 -19.40 -10.54
C VAL A 3 33.72 -19.91 -10.52
N THR A 4 33.01 -19.62 -9.44
CA THR A 4 31.59 -19.96 -9.33
C THR A 4 30.76 -18.80 -9.87
N TYR A 5 29.96 -19.06 -10.87
CA TYR A 5 28.99 -18.08 -11.39
C TYR A 5 27.63 -18.36 -10.75
N LYS A 6 27.04 -17.32 -10.17
CA LYS A 6 25.65 -17.36 -9.68
C LYS A 6 24.75 -17.11 -10.90
N GLY A 7 23.90 -18.08 -11.21
CA GLY A 7 22.87 -17.92 -12.24
C GLY A 7 21.67 -17.11 -11.74
N ASP A 8 20.82 -16.72 -12.68
CA ASP A 8 19.57 -16.05 -12.38
C ASP A 8 18.58 -16.98 -11.66
N VAL A 9 17.74 -16.42 -10.81
CA VAL A 9 16.62 -17.14 -10.20
C VAL A 9 15.50 -17.20 -11.23
N TRP A 10 15.13 -18.40 -11.63
CA TRP A 10 14.02 -18.64 -12.55
C TRP A 10 12.74 -18.86 -11.74
N ALA A 11 11.70 -18.07 -12.02
CA ALA A 11 10.36 -18.32 -11.54
C ALA A 11 9.50 -18.82 -12.71
N PHE A 12 8.69 -19.83 -12.45
CA PHE A 12 7.69 -20.30 -13.41
C PHE A 12 6.38 -20.58 -12.67
N THR A 13 5.27 -20.32 -13.32
CA THR A 13 3.94 -20.72 -12.87
C THR A 13 3.44 -21.86 -13.75
N THR A 14 2.79 -22.84 -13.16
CA THR A 14 2.07 -23.86 -13.91
C THR A 14 0.79 -23.27 -14.49
N PRO A 15 0.38 -23.65 -15.72
CA PRO A 15 -0.95 -23.28 -16.21
C PRO A 15 -2.03 -23.63 -15.19
N GLY A 16 -2.94 -22.72 -14.93
CA GLY A 16 -4.00 -22.91 -13.95
C GLY A 16 -3.70 -22.36 -12.55
N ALA A 17 -2.55 -21.75 -12.32
CA ALA A 17 -2.25 -21.09 -11.04
C ALA A 17 -2.63 -19.61 -11.07
N VAL A 18 -3.38 -19.18 -10.05
CA VAL A 18 -3.61 -17.76 -9.73
C VAL A 18 -2.28 -17.06 -9.43
N GLY A 19 -2.10 -15.82 -9.84
CA GLY A 19 -0.83 -15.12 -9.70
C GLY A 19 -0.95 -13.62 -9.43
N ASN A 20 0.22 -12.97 -9.34
CA ASN A 20 0.38 -11.52 -9.20
C ASN A 20 -0.49 -10.88 -8.10
N PRO A 21 -0.39 -11.36 -6.83
CA PRO A 21 -1.19 -10.79 -5.76
C PRO A 21 -0.82 -9.32 -5.52
N GLN A 22 -1.82 -8.49 -5.29
CA GLN A 22 -1.69 -7.16 -4.77
C GLN A 22 -2.53 -7.04 -3.48
N PRO A 23 -1.95 -6.64 -2.37
CA PRO A 23 -0.53 -6.38 -2.12
C PRO A 23 0.36 -7.58 -2.49
N ALA A 24 1.63 -7.31 -2.85
CA ALA A 24 2.58 -8.38 -3.17
C ALA A 24 2.74 -9.33 -1.98
N ASN A 25 2.99 -10.61 -2.26
CA ASN A 25 3.18 -11.59 -1.19
C ASN A 25 4.37 -11.23 -0.29
N GLY A 26 4.11 -11.06 1.01
CA GLY A 26 5.10 -10.62 2.00
C GLY A 26 5.27 -9.10 2.09
N ALA A 27 4.44 -8.31 1.42
CA ALA A 27 4.50 -6.85 1.51
C ALA A 27 4.32 -6.37 2.96
N THR A 28 5.06 -5.34 3.33
CA THR A 28 4.94 -4.58 4.58
C THR A 28 4.44 -3.17 4.28
N ASP A 29 4.06 -2.43 5.31
CA ASP A 29 3.62 -1.03 5.22
C ASP A 29 2.42 -0.82 4.26
N VAL A 30 1.58 -1.85 4.15
CA VAL A 30 0.38 -1.82 3.31
C VAL A 30 -0.64 -0.85 3.91
N PRO A 31 -1.27 0.02 3.12
CA PRO A 31 -2.32 0.91 3.62
C PRO A 31 -3.50 0.16 4.23
N MET A 32 -4.10 0.71 5.29
CA MET A 32 -5.26 0.11 5.96
C MET A 32 -6.52 0.02 5.08
N ALA A 33 -6.58 0.76 3.98
CA ALA A 33 -7.65 0.73 2.99
C ALA A 33 -7.27 -0.04 1.71
N ALA A 34 -6.34 -1.01 1.82
CA ALA A 34 -5.87 -1.76 0.66
C ALA A 34 -6.95 -2.68 0.08
N ILE A 35 -7.08 -2.66 -1.23
CA ILE A 35 -7.90 -3.60 -2.00
C ILE A 35 -7.01 -4.73 -2.47
N LEU A 36 -7.45 -5.98 -2.26
CA LEU A 36 -6.75 -7.15 -2.76
C LEU A 36 -7.08 -7.35 -4.23
N SER A 37 -6.08 -7.68 -5.05
CA SER A 37 -6.30 -8.07 -6.44
C SER A 37 -5.30 -9.15 -6.87
N TRP A 38 -5.63 -9.84 -7.97
CA TRP A 38 -4.84 -10.95 -8.49
C TRP A 38 -4.98 -11.06 -10.00
N THR A 39 -4.17 -11.88 -10.61
CA THR A 39 -4.33 -12.28 -12.00
C THR A 39 -4.97 -13.67 -12.02
N ALA A 40 -6.08 -13.80 -12.75
CA ALA A 40 -6.76 -15.07 -12.97
C ALA A 40 -5.83 -16.09 -13.64
N ALA A 41 -6.02 -17.35 -13.29
CA ALA A 41 -5.39 -18.43 -14.00
C ALA A 41 -6.05 -18.67 -15.36
N ASP A 42 -5.28 -19.21 -16.30
CA ASP A 42 -5.80 -19.56 -17.62
C ASP A 42 -6.97 -20.55 -17.53
N ASN A 43 -8.05 -20.24 -18.25
CA ASN A 43 -9.27 -21.03 -18.34
C ASN A 43 -10.04 -21.22 -17.02
N ALA A 44 -9.78 -20.40 -16.00
CA ALA A 44 -10.64 -20.33 -14.83
C ALA A 44 -12.04 -19.84 -15.23
N ALA A 45 -13.07 -20.38 -14.58
CA ALA A 45 -14.44 -19.96 -14.79
C ALA A 45 -14.90 -18.93 -13.73
N SER A 46 -14.37 -19.00 -12.54
CA SER A 46 -14.62 -18.10 -11.41
C SER A 46 -13.58 -18.31 -10.31
N HIS A 47 -13.66 -17.50 -9.28
CA HIS A 47 -12.75 -17.49 -8.14
C HIS A 47 -13.50 -17.70 -6.83
N GLN A 48 -12.81 -18.24 -5.82
CA GLN A 48 -13.24 -18.28 -4.43
C GLN A 48 -12.22 -17.61 -3.56
N VAL A 49 -12.60 -16.56 -2.82
CA VAL A 49 -11.69 -15.74 -2.01
C VAL A 49 -11.77 -16.17 -0.55
N TYR A 50 -10.61 -16.29 0.07
CA TYR A 50 -10.43 -16.56 1.50
C TYR A 50 -9.50 -15.53 2.12
N PHE A 51 -9.87 -14.98 3.30
CA PHE A 51 -9.14 -13.91 3.94
C PHE A 51 -9.28 -13.99 5.47
N GLY A 52 -8.20 -13.78 6.21
CA GLY A 52 -8.19 -13.83 7.67
C GLY A 52 -6.85 -13.50 8.30
N LEU A 53 -6.80 -13.57 9.63
CA LEU A 53 -5.63 -13.24 10.45
C LEU A 53 -4.74 -14.45 10.78
N ASP A 54 -5.20 -15.66 10.50
CA ASP A 54 -4.44 -16.87 10.78
C ASP A 54 -4.15 -17.64 9.50
N LYS A 55 -2.86 -17.95 9.29
CA LYS A 55 -2.38 -18.62 8.08
C LYS A 55 -2.95 -20.00 7.89
N ASP A 56 -3.07 -20.77 8.96
CA ASP A 56 -3.49 -22.15 8.89
C ASP A 56 -4.99 -22.27 8.69
N THR A 57 -5.78 -21.38 9.29
CA THR A 57 -7.23 -21.30 9.06
C THR A 57 -7.49 -20.92 7.61
N VAL A 58 -6.84 -19.90 7.05
CA VAL A 58 -6.97 -19.51 5.63
C VAL A 58 -6.51 -20.66 4.72
N ARG A 59 -5.41 -21.36 5.05
CA ARG A 59 -4.89 -22.45 4.24
C ARG A 59 -5.83 -23.64 4.17
N THR A 60 -6.55 -23.95 5.26
CA THR A 60 -7.44 -25.12 5.34
C THR A 60 -8.90 -24.81 5.06
N ALA A 61 -9.28 -23.52 5.04
CA ALA A 61 -10.64 -23.04 4.83
C ALA A 61 -11.32 -23.67 3.61
N ASP A 62 -12.62 -23.84 3.73
CA ASP A 62 -13.56 -24.21 2.67
C ASP A 62 -14.73 -23.20 2.61
N THR A 63 -15.69 -23.43 1.73
CA THR A 63 -16.82 -22.52 1.53
C THR A 63 -17.78 -22.38 2.73
N SER A 64 -17.60 -23.20 3.78
CA SER A 64 -18.34 -23.10 5.05
C SER A 64 -17.56 -22.36 6.13
N SER A 65 -16.29 -22.08 5.91
CA SER A 65 -15.38 -21.43 6.87
C SER A 65 -15.64 -19.93 6.97
N PRO A 66 -15.41 -19.27 8.13
CA PRO A 66 -15.51 -17.81 8.32
C PRO A 66 -14.57 -17.02 7.40
N GLU A 67 -13.45 -17.61 7.01
CA GLU A 67 -12.47 -17.02 6.09
C GLU A 67 -12.97 -16.92 4.66
N TYR A 68 -14.01 -17.67 4.28
CA TYR A 68 -14.61 -17.58 2.94
C TYR A 68 -15.32 -16.24 2.74
N LYS A 69 -14.93 -15.49 1.72
CA LYS A 69 -15.45 -14.15 1.40
C LYS A 69 -16.38 -14.15 0.17
N GLY A 70 -16.69 -15.32 -0.34
CA GLY A 70 -17.61 -15.49 -1.46
C GLY A 70 -16.93 -15.75 -2.79
N PRO A 71 -17.75 -16.03 -3.82
CA PRO A 71 -17.26 -16.22 -5.18
C PRO A 71 -17.02 -14.86 -5.86
N LYS A 72 -16.12 -14.85 -6.82
CA LYS A 72 -15.92 -13.75 -7.76
C LYS A 72 -16.01 -14.26 -9.18
N ALA A 73 -16.68 -13.50 -10.04
CA ALA A 73 -16.75 -13.81 -11.46
C ALA A 73 -15.41 -13.53 -12.13
N LEU A 74 -15.14 -14.20 -13.24
CA LEU A 74 -14.03 -13.86 -14.11
C LEU A 74 -14.19 -12.41 -14.61
N GLY A 75 -13.14 -11.61 -14.55
CA GLY A 75 -13.16 -10.16 -14.81
C GLY A 75 -13.40 -9.30 -13.56
N ALA A 76 -13.56 -9.93 -12.38
CA ALA A 76 -13.72 -9.24 -11.09
C ALA A 76 -12.66 -9.70 -10.08
N GLU A 77 -11.39 -9.72 -10.52
CA GLU A 77 -10.23 -10.20 -9.76
C GLU A 77 -9.82 -9.19 -8.68
N SER A 78 -10.78 -8.83 -7.82
CA SER A 78 -10.53 -7.96 -6.67
C SER A 78 -11.46 -8.29 -5.48
N TYR A 79 -10.96 -7.96 -4.28
CA TYR A 79 -11.71 -8.07 -3.04
C TYR A 79 -11.35 -6.90 -2.12
N ASP A 80 -12.38 -6.20 -1.64
CA ASP A 80 -12.25 -5.15 -0.64
C ASP A 80 -12.55 -5.75 0.75
N PRO A 81 -11.54 -5.88 1.62
CA PRO A 81 -11.72 -6.36 2.99
C PRO A 81 -12.30 -5.31 3.94
N GLY A 82 -12.48 -4.05 3.50
CA GLY A 82 -12.77 -2.90 4.33
C GLY A 82 -11.51 -2.36 5.02
N LEU A 83 -11.70 -1.59 6.08
CA LEU A 83 -10.58 -1.04 6.86
C LEU A 83 -9.88 -2.14 7.66
N LEU A 84 -8.59 -2.23 7.47
CA LEU A 84 -7.70 -3.19 8.13
C LEU A 84 -7.13 -2.59 9.41
N GLU A 85 -6.71 -3.45 10.35
CA GLU A 85 -6.09 -3.03 11.61
C GLU A 85 -4.61 -2.67 11.37
N LEU A 86 -4.16 -1.55 11.94
CA LEU A 86 -2.77 -1.10 11.87
C LEU A 86 -1.83 -2.13 12.52
N GLY A 87 -0.70 -2.37 11.89
CA GLY A 87 0.32 -3.33 12.34
C GLY A 87 -0.08 -4.81 12.22
N ALA A 88 -1.30 -5.11 11.79
CA ALA A 88 -1.76 -6.49 11.68
C ALA A 88 -1.24 -7.18 10.42
N THR A 89 -0.96 -8.48 10.55
CA THR A 89 -0.61 -9.34 9.42
C THR A 89 -1.83 -10.14 8.98
N TYR A 90 -2.13 -10.07 7.70
CA TYR A 90 -3.24 -10.77 7.07
C TYR A 90 -2.75 -11.84 6.12
N TYR A 91 -3.59 -12.86 5.97
CA TYR A 91 -3.37 -14.00 5.06
C TYR A 91 -4.58 -14.12 4.14
N TRP A 92 -4.33 -14.44 2.89
CA TRP A 92 -5.40 -14.61 1.92
C TRP A 92 -5.02 -15.60 0.84
N ARG A 93 -6.04 -16.17 0.20
CA ARG A 93 -5.92 -17.18 -0.83
C ARG A 93 -7.05 -17.01 -1.82
N VAL A 94 -6.77 -17.27 -3.07
CA VAL A 94 -7.78 -17.38 -4.13
C VAL A 94 -7.71 -18.76 -4.72
N ASP A 95 -8.83 -19.45 -4.72
CA ASP A 95 -8.97 -20.73 -5.38
C ASP A 95 -9.64 -20.51 -6.73
N GLU A 96 -9.07 -21.06 -7.80
CA GLU A 96 -9.61 -20.98 -9.14
C GLU A 96 -10.58 -22.13 -9.39
N VAL A 97 -11.76 -21.83 -9.92
CA VAL A 97 -12.82 -22.82 -10.16
C VAL A 97 -12.83 -23.19 -11.63
N TYR A 98 -12.66 -24.49 -11.90
CA TYR A 98 -12.72 -25.10 -13.23
C TYR A 98 -13.86 -26.10 -13.30
N SER A 99 -14.85 -25.88 -14.17
CA SER A 99 -15.97 -26.81 -14.36
C SER A 99 -16.58 -27.31 -13.03
N GLY A 100 -16.66 -26.43 -12.04
CA GLY A 100 -17.24 -26.72 -10.73
C GLY A 100 -16.27 -27.28 -9.67
N ASN A 101 -15.01 -27.56 -10.03
CA ASN A 101 -14.00 -28.01 -9.08
C ASN A 101 -13.00 -26.89 -8.79
N PRO A 102 -12.85 -26.47 -7.51
CA PRO A 102 -11.85 -25.49 -7.14
C PRO A 102 -10.45 -26.10 -7.11
N LEU A 103 -9.50 -25.40 -7.71
CA LEU A 103 -8.07 -25.64 -7.53
C LEU A 103 -7.55 -24.66 -6.50
N ARG A 104 -7.06 -25.17 -5.38
CA ARG A 104 -6.58 -24.37 -4.27
C ARG A 104 -5.33 -23.58 -4.66
N GLY A 105 -5.38 -22.27 -4.45
CA GLY A 105 -4.25 -21.37 -4.66
C GLY A 105 -3.25 -21.34 -3.50
N PRO A 106 -2.11 -20.66 -3.66
CA PRO A 106 -1.18 -20.39 -2.57
C PRO A 106 -1.79 -19.46 -1.55
N VAL A 107 -1.30 -19.56 -0.31
CA VAL A 107 -1.63 -18.56 0.73
C VAL A 107 -0.60 -17.43 0.63
N TRP A 108 -1.08 -16.23 0.38
CA TRP A 108 -0.31 -14.99 0.40
C TRP A 108 -0.47 -14.27 1.73
N THR A 109 0.46 -13.39 2.04
CA THR A 109 0.47 -12.61 3.27
C THR A 109 0.89 -11.18 2.99
N PHE A 110 0.43 -10.25 3.83
CA PHE A 110 0.94 -8.89 3.91
C PHE A 110 0.76 -8.35 5.33
N THR A 111 1.50 -7.31 5.68
CA THR A 111 1.38 -6.61 6.97
C THR A 111 0.99 -5.17 6.72
N VAL A 112 -0.05 -4.72 7.41
CA VAL A 112 -0.50 -3.32 7.38
C VAL A 112 0.51 -2.45 8.11
N GLY A 113 0.78 -1.26 7.62
CA GLY A 113 1.61 -0.29 8.32
C GLY A 113 1.07 0.01 9.71
N ASP A 114 1.93 0.36 10.63
CA ASP A 114 1.58 0.73 12.01
C ASP A 114 1.31 2.23 12.16
N TYR A 115 1.26 2.95 11.04
CA TYR A 115 1.00 4.38 10.96
C TYR A 115 -0.06 4.70 9.91
N LEU A 116 -0.73 5.84 10.10
CA LEU A 116 -1.63 6.40 9.10
C LEU A 116 -0.85 7.43 8.27
N MET A 117 -0.70 7.19 6.98
CA MET A 117 -0.18 8.19 6.06
C MET A 117 -1.21 9.32 5.93
N ILE A 118 -0.86 10.51 6.39
CA ILE A 118 -1.69 11.71 6.24
C ILE A 118 -1.34 12.40 4.92
N ASP A 119 -0.05 12.52 4.64
CA ASP A 119 0.49 13.15 3.44
C ASP A 119 1.91 12.58 3.22
N ASP A 120 2.25 12.25 2.00
CA ASP A 120 3.61 11.82 1.63
C ASP A 120 4.45 12.98 1.08
N PHE A 121 3.84 14.14 0.89
CA PHE A 121 4.41 15.37 0.35
C PHE A 121 4.86 15.30 -1.11
N GLU A 122 4.69 14.18 -1.80
CA GLU A 122 5.21 13.95 -3.16
C GLU A 122 4.39 14.64 -4.27
N SER A 123 3.16 15.06 -3.95
CA SER A 123 2.26 15.70 -4.92
C SER A 123 2.47 17.21 -5.07
N TYR A 124 3.26 17.82 -4.19
CA TYR A 124 3.49 19.27 -4.23
C TYR A 124 4.55 19.64 -5.26
N THR A 125 4.36 20.80 -5.89
CA THR A 125 5.28 21.33 -6.90
C THR A 125 5.66 22.79 -6.60
N ASP A 126 6.51 23.37 -7.45
CA ASP A 126 6.85 24.79 -7.37
C ASP A 126 5.82 25.71 -8.08
N ASN A 127 4.67 25.15 -8.47
CA ASN A 127 3.63 25.87 -9.19
C ASN A 127 2.58 26.44 -8.21
N ASP A 128 2.88 27.56 -7.62
CA ASP A 128 1.98 28.27 -6.69
C ASP A 128 0.76 28.88 -7.39
N ALA A 129 0.86 29.17 -8.67
CA ALA A 129 -0.24 29.76 -9.46
C ALA A 129 -1.44 28.80 -9.60
N ASP A 130 -1.18 27.50 -9.69
CA ASP A 130 -2.21 26.45 -9.80
C ASP A 130 -2.60 25.83 -8.45
N GLY A 131 -2.05 26.31 -7.35
CA GLY A 131 -2.40 25.83 -6.01
C GLY A 131 -1.66 24.57 -5.58
N GLU A 132 -0.51 24.29 -6.18
CA GLU A 132 0.26 23.06 -5.96
C GLU A 132 1.42 23.23 -4.95
N ALA A 133 1.65 24.45 -4.44
CA ALA A 133 2.71 24.66 -3.48
C ALA A 133 2.34 24.13 -2.09
N ILE A 134 3.32 23.53 -1.38
CA ILE A 134 3.10 22.84 -0.11
C ILE A 134 2.42 23.72 0.96
N TRP A 135 2.77 24.99 1.02
CA TRP A 135 2.19 25.97 1.97
C TRP A 135 0.75 26.37 1.63
N GLN A 136 0.22 26.01 0.46
CA GLN A 136 -1.18 26.27 0.09
C GLN A 136 -2.12 25.19 0.68
N THR A 137 -1.60 24.00 0.95
CA THR A 137 -2.32 22.93 1.65
C THR A 137 -2.04 22.95 3.16
N TRP A 138 -0.78 23.05 3.53
CA TRP A 138 -0.32 23.09 4.92
C TRP A 138 -0.24 24.56 5.37
N ILE A 139 -1.39 25.08 5.80
CA ILE A 139 -1.53 26.49 6.19
C ILE A 139 -0.70 26.78 7.44
N ASP A 140 0.12 27.79 7.36
CA ASP A 140 1.02 28.25 8.42
C ASP A 140 0.67 29.63 8.96
N GLY A 141 1.59 30.23 9.70
CA GLY A 141 1.48 31.57 10.23
C GLY A 141 2.22 32.65 9.44
N PHE A 142 2.69 32.35 8.24
CA PHE A 142 3.43 33.33 7.42
C PHE A 142 2.60 34.59 7.15
N GLY A 143 3.20 35.73 7.41
CA GLY A 143 2.54 37.02 7.26
C GLY A 143 1.54 37.37 8.35
N ILE A 144 1.33 36.51 9.35
CA ILE A 144 0.50 36.79 10.53
C ILE A 144 1.41 37.33 11.63
N ALA A 145 1.10 38.51 12.15
CA ALA A 145 1.87 39.06 13.26
C ALA A 145 1.85 38.13 14.48
N ASP A 146 2.98 38.03 15.14
CA ASP A 146 3.18 37.19 16.35
C ASP A 146 3.04 35.67 16.11
N ASN A 147 3.06 35.22 14.85
CA ASN A 147 3.16 33.79 14.50
C ASN A 147 4.47 33.53 13.75
N GLY A 148 5.33 32.70 14.34
CA GLY A 148 6.66 32.40 13.81
C GLY A 148 6.76 31.12 12.96
N ALA A 149 5.61 30.50 12.63
CA ALA A 149 5.61 29.28 11.85
C ALA A 149 5.57 29.58 10.34
N GLN A 150 6.40 28.84 9.58
CA GLN A 150 6.41 28.89 8.13
C GLN A 150 6.57 27.48 7.57
N VAL A 151 5.68 27.10 6.68
CA VAL A 151 5.75 25.86 5.89
C VAL A 151 6.31 26.18 4.50
N GLY A 152 7.22 25.35 4.04
CA GLY A 152 7.87 25.57 2.76
C GLY A 152 8.98 26.61 2.79
N TYR A 153 9.80 26.61 1.75
CA TYR A 153 10.79 27.66 1.52
C TYR A 153 10.15 28.87 0.83
N LEU A 154 10.77 30.05 1.01
CA LEU A 154 10.28 31.30 0.39
C LEU A 154 10.52 31.37 -1.12
N LEU A 155 11.42 30.56 -1.63
CA LEU A 155 11.77 30.48 -3.05
C LEU A 155 11.82 29.01 -3.47
N PRO A 156 11.49 28.70 -4.73
CA PRO A 156 11.59 27.34 -5.25
C PRO A 156 13.00 26.72 -5.11
N PRO A 157 13.10 25.42 -4.81
CA PRO A 157 11.99 24.53 -4.56
C PRO A 157 11.32 24.81 -3.22
N TYR A 158 9.98 24.86 -3.20
CA TYR A 158 9.23 25.15 -1.97
C TYR A 158 9.29 24.00 -0.95
N ALA A 159 9.40 22.76 -1.41
CA ALA A 159 9.63 21.59 -0.59
C ALA A 159 11.13 21.31 -0.40
N GLU A 160 11.50 20.61 0.67
CA GLU A 160 12.87 20.12 0.90
C GLU A 160 13.13 18.86 0.06
N GLN A 161 14.23 18.86 -0.69
CA GLN A 161 14.60 17.78 -1.62
C GLN A 161 15.94 17.11 -1.28
N THR A 162 16.56 17.50 -0.17
CA THR A 162 17.85 16.94 0.28
C THR A 162 17.75 16.18 1.58
N ILE A 163 16.88 16.65 2.49
CA ILE A 163 16.67 16.03 3.80
C ILE A 163 15.29 15.36 3.76
N VAL A 164 15.25 14.18 3.17
CA VAL A 164 14.03 13.37 3.00
C VAL A 164 14.19 12.04 3.73
N HIS A 165 13.10 11.53 4.30
CA HIS A 165 13.07 10.20 4.92
C HIS A 165 12.78 9.11 3.89
N GLY A 166 11.86 9.39 2.97
CA GLY A 166 11.47 8.51 1.87
C GLY A 166 10.83 9.35 0.77
N GLY A 167 10.84 8.86 -0.48
CA GLY A 167 10.41 9.64 -1.62
C GLY A 167 11.45 10.66 -2.08
N ASP A 168 10.98 11.72 -2.75
CA ASP A 168 11.82 12.73 -3.39
C ASP A 168 11.80 14.08 -2.66
N GLN A 169 10.83 14.29 -1.73
CA GLN A 169 10.72 15.55 -1.01
C GLN A 169 10.09 15.40 0.39
N SER A 170 10.25 16.44 1.21
CA SER A 170 9.67 16.55 2.54
C SER A 170 9.18 17.98 2.82
N MET A 171 8.38 18.15 3.87
CA MET A 171 7.87 19.45 4.29
C MET A 171 8.91 20.18 5.16
N PRO A 172 9.53 21.28 4.70
CA PRO A 172 10.31 22.13 5.58
C PRO A 172 9.34 22.94 6.48
N LEU A 173 9.56 22.86 7.78
CA LEU A 173 8.85 23.64 8.77
C LEU A 173 9.86 24.52 9.51
N LEU A 174 9.79 25.83 9.30
CA LEU A 174 10.57 26.80 10.03
C LEU A 174 9.71 27.30 11.20
N TYR A 175 10.32 27.37 12.35
CA TYR A 175 9.66 27.81 13.57
C TYR A 175 10.57 28.77 14.33
N THR A 176 10.07 29.98 14.60
CA THR A 176 10.77 31.00 15.39
C THR A 176 10.05 31.21 16.70
N ASN A 177 10.66 30.80 17.79
CA ASN A 177 10.14 31.01 19.14
C ASN A 177 10.83 32.21 19.80
N GLU A 178 10.51 33.41 19.31
CA GLU A 178 10.99 34.65 19.91
C GLU A 178 10.06 35.12 21.02
N ALA A 179 10.58 35.97 21.94
CA ALA A 179 9.77 36.52 23.02
C ALA A 179 8.64 37.40 22.43
N GLY A 180 7.39 37.02 22.69
CA GLY A 180 6.20 37.69 22.16
C GLY A 180 5.48 36.94 21.04
N VAL A 181 6.07 35.89 20.46
CA VAL A 181 5.35 35.00 19.54
C VAL A 181 4.52 34.02 20.38
N THR A 182 3.22 34.07 20.23
CA THR A 182 2.28 33.13 20.87
C THR A 182 1.76 32.15 19.84
N ASN A 183 1.87 30.86 20.13
CA ASN A 183 1.33 29.77 19.31
C ASN A 183 -0.16 29.58 19.57
#